data_6d6483922ff623e6aa35fce71d88297e
#
_entry.id   6d6483922ff623e6aa35fce71d88297e
#
_cell.length_a   1.000
_cell.length_b   1.000
_cell.length_c   1.000
_cell.angle_alpha   90.00
_cell.angle_beta   90.00
_cell.angle_gamma   90.00
#
_symmetry.space_group_name_H-M   'P 1'
#
loop_
_entity.id
_entity.type
_entity.pdbx_description
1 polymer ?
#
loop_
_entity_poly.entity_id
_entity_poly.type
_entity_poly.pdbx_seq_one_letter_code
_entity_poly.pdbx_strand_id
1 'polypeptide(L)'
;RSEMRLADYFEERIFGPLGMEDSHHELPEEKLNRTVTMMARSEAGLVPSPMLQPLAREKGSMASYSGGGGLYSTVSDYGRVLQMLLNDGSVDDSAILQRDTIDAMFLNNAGAVRPATLTSVMPTLSNNADLSFGEPATFGLGLLLHPQGVPNGRSGNSGSWAGLFNSYYE
;
A
#
# COMPACT_ATOMS: atom_id res chain seq x y z
N ARG A 1 14.76 -13.84 -13.24
CA ARG A 1 14.26 -12.76 -12.60
C ARG A 1 15.32 -12.29 -11.63
N SER A 2 15.04 -11.52 -10.57
CA SER A 2 16.12 -10.85 -9.81
C SER A 2 16.99 -11.80 -8.97
N GLU A 3 16.48 -12.98 -8.59
CA GLU A 3 17.11 -13.92 -7.64
C GLU A 3 17.41 -13.30 -6.25
N MET A 4 16.81 -12.14 -5.96
CA MET A 4 16.92 -11.41 -4.70
C MET A 4 15.76 -11.75 -3.78
N ARG A 5 15.98 -11.67 -2.45
CA ARG A 5 14.87 -11.66 -1.50
C ARG A 5 14.02 -10.40 -1.72
N LEU A 6 12.72 -10.49 -1.43
CA LEU A 6 11.80 -9.36 -1.64
C LEU A 6 12.23 -8.11 -0.86
N ALA A 7 12.65 -8.26 0.39
CA ALA A 7 13.13 -7.15 1.21
C ALA A 7 14.37 -6.48 0.62
N ASP A 8 15.36 -7.27 0.17
CA ASP A 8 16.58 -6.73 -0.44
C ASP A 8 16.27 -6.05 -1.79
N TYR A 9 15.33 -6.63 -2.56
CA TYR A 9 14.91 -6.02 -3.83
C TYR A 9 14.25 -4.66 -3.62
N PHE A 10 13.36 -4.55 -2.64
CA PHE A 10 12.69 -3.28 -2.33
C PHE A 10 13.69 -2.25 -1.81
N GLU A 11 14.60 -2.66 -0.92
CA GLU A 11 15.64 -1.77 -0.41
C GLU A 11 16.54 -1.22 -1.53
N GLU A 12 17.05 -2.11 -2.40
CA GLU A 12 17.98 -1.72 -3.45
C GLU A 12 17.32 -0.95 -4.59
N ARG A 13 16.07 -1.32 -4.96
CA ARG A 13 15.42 -0.84 -6.19
C ARG A 13 14.35 0.22 -5.96
N ILE A 14 13.86 0.37 -4.74
CA ILE A 14 12.75 1.29 -4.43
C ILE A 14 13.09 2.18 -3.25
N PHE A 15 13.32 1.62 -2.05
CA PHE A 15 13.45 2.42 -0.84
C PHE A 15 14.70 3.28 -0.85
N GLY A 16 15.86 2.70 -1.14
CA GLY A 16 17.12 3.45 -1.23
C GLY A 16 17.06 4.56 -2.28
N PRO A 17 16.75 4.27 -3.56
CA PRO A 17 16.64 5.30 -4.59
C PRO A 17 15.59 6.39 -4.30
N LEU A 18 14.50 6.07 -3.62
CA LEU A 18 13.48 7.05 -3.22
C LEU A 18 13.76 7.72 -1.87
N GLY A 19 14.83 7.34 -1.15
CA GLY A 19 15.14 7.88 0.17
C GLY A 19 14.09 7.54 1.23
N MET A 20 13.50 6.34 1.16
CA MET A 20 12.46 5.85 2.07
C MET A 20 13.09 5.16 3.29
N GLU A 21 13.75 5.93 4.16
CA GLU A 21 14.58 5.42 5.25
C GLU A 21 13.79 4.71 6.37
N ASP A 22 12.48 4.94 6.45
CA ASP A 22 11.58 4.36 7.46
C ASP A 22 10.64 3.29 6.87
N SER A 23 10.99 2.73 5.71
CA SER A 23 10.22 1.67 5.04
C SER A 23 10.94 0.33 5.12
N HIS A 24 10.32 -0.67 5.76
CA HIS A 24 10.97 -1.94 6.08
C HIS A 24 10.02 -3.13 5.97
N HIS A 25 10.47 -4.22 5.36
CA HIS A 25 9.87 -5.55 5.57
C HIS A 25 10.40 -6.22 6.84
N GLU A 26 11.64 -5.92 7.19
CA GLU A 26 12.35 -6.41 8.37
C GLU A 26 12.53 -5.21 9.31
N LEU A 27 11.49 -4.93 10.13
CA LEU A 27 11.49 -3.76 11.01
C LEU A 27 12.62 -3.85 12.04
N PRO A 28 13.56 -2.88 12.06
CA PRO A 28 14.63 -2.84 13.05
C PRO A 28 14.08 -2.62 14.47
N GLU A 29 14.73 -3.22 15.47
CA GLU A 29 14.29 -3.14 16.87
C GLU A 29 14.27 -1.68 17.39
N GLU A 30 15.25 -0.87 16.99
CA GLU A 30 15.36 0.53 17.37
C GLU A 30 14.24 1.42 16.82
N LYS A 31 13.51 0.96 15.78
CA LYS A 31 12.35 1.66 15.20
C LYS A 31 11.00 1.16 15.75
N LEU A 32 10.99 0.10 16.54
CA LEU A 32 9.76 -0.50 17.06
C LEU A 32 8.93 0.48 17.89
N ASN A 33 9.58 1.33 18.66
CA ASN A 33 8.93 2.34 19.51
C ASN A 33 8.23 3.47 18.74
N ARG A 34 8.47 3.56 17.42
CA ARG A 34 7.84 4.54 16.52
C ARG A 34 6.62 3.99 15.81
N THR A 35 6.31 2.70 15.98
CA THR A 35 5.18 2.07 15.32
C THR A 35 3.86 2.42 16.00
N VAL A 36 2.79 2.47 15.21
CA VAL A 36 1.44 2.67 15.75
C VAL A 36 0.95 1.41 16.46
N THR A 37 0.20 1.59 17.54
CA THR A 37 -0.49 0.48 18.20
C THR A 37 -1.65 0.00 17.36
N MET A 38 -1.66 -1.27 17.00
CA MET A 38 -2.78 -1.88 16.28
C MET A 38 -3.96 -2.11 17.21
N MET A 39 -5.13 -1.59 16.83
CA MET A 39 -6.36 -1.68 17.62
C MET A 39 -7.32 -2.70 17.02
N ALA A 40 -8.04 -3.41 17.87
CA ALA A 40 -9.13 -4.31 17.50
C ALA A 40 -10.45 -3.82 18.12
N ARG A 41 -11.57 -4.15 17.48
CA ARG A 41 -12.91 -3.88 18.03
C ARG A 41 -13.27 -4.91 19.09
N SER A 42 -13.84 -4.44 20.20
CA SER A 42 -14.40 -5.25 21.26
C SER A 42 -15.71 -4.64 21.76
N GLU A 43 -16.42 -5.31 22.65
CA GLU A 43 -17.59 -4.76 23.34
C GLU A 43 -17.27 -3.49 24.14
N ALA A 44 -16.06 -3.35 24.63
CA ALA A 44 -15.57 -2.17 25.34
C ALA A 44 -15.08 -1.03 24.40
N GLY A 45 -15.23 -1.19 23.08
CA GLY A 45 -14.72 -0.25 22.08
C GLY A 45 -13.40 -0.73 21.46
N LEU A 46 -12.54 0.21 21.08
CA LEU A 46 -11.23 -0.12 20.51
C LEU A 46 -10.24 -0.44 21.64
N VAL A 47 -9.61 -1.60 21.52
CA VAL A 47 -8.57 -2.08 22.45
C VAL A 47 -7.31 -2.48 21.67
N PRO A 48 -6.10 -2.39 22.28
CA PRO A 48 -4.89 -2.90 21.61
C PRO A 48 -5.06 -4.38 21.23
N SER A 49 -4.79 -4.70 19.95
CA SER A 49 -4.88 -6.07 19.47
C SER A 49 -3.76 -6.93 20.06
N PRO A 50 -4.04 -8.05 20.72
CA PRO A 50 -2.99 -8.92 21.26
C PRO A 50 -2.23 -9.70 20.18
N MET A 51 -2.81 -9.83 18.99
CA MET A 51 -2.24 -10.66 17.90
C MET A 51 -1.55 -9.87 16.80
N LEU A 52 -1.77 -8.58 16.73
CA LEU A 52 -1.40 -7.77 15.56
C LEU A 52 -0.47 -6.60 15.89
N GLN A 53 0.22 -6.67 17.02
CA GLN A 53 1.19 -5.61 17.35
C GLN A 53 2.41 -5.70 16.43
N PRO A 54 2.98 -4.55 16.06
CA PRO A 54 4.25 -4.52 15.34
C PRO A 54 5.34 -5.29 16.08
N LEU A 55 6.15 -6.02 15.35
CA LEU A 55 7.26 -6.82 15.88
C LEU A 55 8.53 -6.49 15.10
N ALA A 56 9.63 -6.34 15.81
CA ALA A 56 10.94 -6.36 15.19
C ALA A 56 11.17 -7.71 14.50
N ARG A 57 11.83 -7.68 13.36
CA ARG A 57 12.08 -8.88 12.56
C ARG A 57 13.54 -8.96 12.17
N GLU A 58 14.11 -10.12 12.43
CA GLU A 58 15.47 -10.42 11.99
C GLU A 58 15.55 -10.54 10.46
N LYS A 59 16.70 -10.18 9.92
CA LYS A 59 16.99 -10.30 8.51
C LYS A 59 16.84 -11.75 8.03
N GLY A 60 16.07 -11.94 6.95
CA GLY A 60 15.79 -13.27 6.41
C GLY A 60 14.61 -13.99 7.03
N SER A 61 13.81 -13.33 7.89
CA SER A 61 12.58 -13.92 8.43
C SER A 61 11.59 -14.27 7.30
N MET A 62 10.73 -15.25 7.52
CA MET A 62 9.71 -15.66 6.52
C MET A 62 8.78 -14.52 6.12
N ALA A 63 8.56 -13.55 7.01
CA ALA A 63 7.74 -12.36 6.71
C ALA A 63 8.35 -11.47 5.62
N SER A 64 9.66 -11.50 5.45
CA SER A 64 10.37 -10.76 4.39
C SER A 64 10.04 -11.23 2.97
N TYR A 65 9.31 -12.32 2.83
CA TYR A 65 8.89 -12.87 1.53
C TYR A 65 7.41 -12.65 1.21
N SER A 66 6.67 -11.98 2.10
CA SER A 66 5.24 -11.73 1.87
C SER A 66 5.04 -10.58 0.89
N GLY A 67 4.53 -10.88 -0.29
CA GLY A 67 4.12 -9.88 -1.28
C GLY A 67 2.74 -9.25 -0.98
N GLY A 68 2.00 -9.79 -0.04
CA GLY A 68 0.65 -9.34 0.32
C GLY A 68 0.57 -8.55 1.63
N GLY A 69 1.70 -8.28 2.28
CA GLY A 69 1.70 -7.53 3.55
C GLY A 69 3.02 -7.61 4.28
N GLY A 70 3.08 -7.03 5.48
CA GLY A 70 4.27 -7.05 6.33
C GLY A 70 5.23 -5.87 6.11
N LEU A 71 4.89 -4.93 5.25
CA LEU A 71 5.63 -3.69 5.08
C LEU A 71 5.27 -2.71 6.19
N TYR A 72 6.28 -2.15 6.83
CA TYR A 72 6.20 -0.96 7.67
C TYR A 72 6.69 0.24 6.88
N SER A 73 6.02 1.36 7.03
CA SER A 73 6.39 2.59 6.33
C SER A 73 5.85 3.80 7.08
N THR A 74 6.19 4.99 6.61
CA THR A 74 5.63 6.26 7.06
C THR A 74 4.84 6.92 5.94
N VAL A 75 4.00 7.89 6.30
CA VAL A 75 3.27 8.71 5.31
C VAL A 75 4.26 9.47 4.41
N SER A 76 5.35 9.97 4.98
CA SER A 76 6.41 10.66 4.22
C SER A 76 7.05 9.75 3.18
N ASP A 77 7.49 8.56 3.58
CA ASP A 77 8.13 7.61 2.68
C ASP A 77 7.18 7.15 1.58
N TYR A 78 5.95 6.75 1.97
CA TYR A 78 4.97 6.30 0.99
C TYR A 78 4.56 7.43 0.04
N GLY A 79 4.53 8.67 0.54
CA GLY A 79 4.32 9.86 -0.28
C GLY A 79 5.35 10.00 -1.41
N ARG A 80 6.60 9.56 -1.22
CA ARG A 80 7.61 9.54 -2.29
C ARG A 80 7.27 8.54 -3.40
N VAL A 81 6.66 7.40 -3.07
CA VAL A 81 6.14 6.46 -4.08
C VAL A 81 5.02 7.12 -4.89
N LEU A 82 4.08 7.80 -4.22
CA LEU A 82 2.99 8.49 -4.93
C LEU A 82 3.53 9.64 -5.78
N GLN A 83 4.50 10.39 -5.28
CA GLN A 83 5.16 11.45 -6.05
C GLN A 83 5.87 10.88 -7.28
N MET A 84 6.55 9.75 -7.15
CA MET A 84 7.18 9.04 -8.26
C MET A 84 6.15 8.66 -9.34
N LEU A 85 4.99 8.13 -8.94
CA LEU A 85 3.91 7.80 -9.87
C LEU A 85 3.36 9.05 -10.58
N LEU A 86 3.21 10.17 -9.87
CA LEU A 86 2.72 11.44 -10.43
C LEU A 86 3.75 12.15 -11.33
N ASN A 87 5.03 11.84 -11.15
CA ASN A 87 6.15 12.43 -11.90
C ASN A 87 6.71 11.45 -12.95
N ASP A 88 5.83 10.70 -13.61
CA ASP A 88 6.20 9.84 -14.74
C ASP A 88 7.29 8.79 -14.42
N GLY A 89 7.34 8.35 -13.17
CA GLY A 89 8.21 7.26 -12.74
C GLY A 89 9.51 7.70 -12.05
N SER A 90 9.66 8.99 -11.73
CA SER A 90 10.87 9.53 -11.09
C SER A 90 10.58 10.45 -9.91
N VAL A 91 11.52 10.53 -8.98
CA VAL A 91 11.55 11.53 -7.89
C VAL A 91 12.99 12.04 -7.77
N ASP A 92 13.15 13.35 -7.70
CA ASP A 92 14.44 14.02 -7.72
C ASP A 92 15.27 13.51 -8.92
N ASP A 93 16.48 13.01 -8.69
CA ASP A 93 17.35 12.46 -9.73
C ASP A 93 17.19 10.93 -9.92
N SER A 94 16.22 10.32 -9.23
CA SER A 94 16.01 8.85 -9.22
C SER A 94 14.85 8.46 -10.15
N ALA A 95 15.15 7.73 -11.22
CA ALA A 95 14.17 7.08 -12.09
C ALA A 95 13.94 5.64 -11.66
N ILE A 96 12.72 5.32 -11.25
CA ILE A 96 12.32 3.99 -10.76
C ILE A 96 11.57 3.21 -11.85
N LEU A 97 10.64 3.87 -12.53
CA LEU A 97 9.83 3.30 -13.60
C LEU A 97 9.94 4.15 -14.87
N GLN A 98 9.72 3.52 -15.98
CA GLN A 98 9.59 4.25 -17.25
C GLN A 98 8.19 4.84 -17.38
N ARG A 99 8.06 5.95 -18.12
CA ARG A 99 6.78 6.61 -18.43
C ARG A 99 5.75 5.63 -18.97
N ASP A 100 6.12 4.81 -19.94
CA ASP A 100 5.21 3.83 -20.54
C ASP A 100 4.69 2.81 -19.52
N THR A 101 5.48 2.49 -18.49
CA THR A 101 5.04 1.64 -17.39
C THR A 101 3.99 2.34 -16.52
N ILE A 102 4.21 3.62 -16.19
CA ILE A 102 3.22 4.42 -15.47
C ILE A 102 1.92 4.52 -16.28
N ASP A 103 2.00 4.84 -17.57
CA ASP A 103 0.83 4.92 -18.44
C ASP A 103 0.06 3.58 -18.44
N ALA A 104 0.77 2.44 -18.50
CA ALA A 104 0.15 1.12 -18.43
C ALA A 104 -0.50 0.84 -17.07
N MET A 105 0.05 1.36 -15.96
CA MET A 105 -0.55 1.21 -14.63
C MET A 105 -1.91 1.90 -14.53
N PHE A 106 -2.10 3.03 -15.23
CA PHE A 106 -3.34 3.80 -15.22
C PHE A 106 -4.32 3.43 -16.34
N LEU A 107 -4.06 2.38 -17.11
CA LEU A 107 -5.02 1.80 -18.05
C LEU A 107 -5.88 0.72 -17.39
N ASN A 108 -7.10 0.55 -17.88
CA ASN A 108 -7.94 -0.57 -17.49
C ASN A 108 -7.35 -1.91 -18.00
N ASN A 109 -6.68 -2.64 -17.12
CA ASN A 109 -6.08 -3.94 -17.43
C ASN A 109 -7.01 -5.14 -17.09
N ALA A 110 -8.17 -4.88 -16.49
CA ALA A 110 -9.13 -5.91 -16.09
C ALA A 110 -10.31 -6.05 -17.07
N GLY A 111 -10.35 -5.27 -18.13
CA GLY A 111 -11.43 -5.32 -19.14
C GLY A 111 -12.80 -5.02 -18.53
N ALA A 112 -13.70 -5.99 -18.57
CA ALA A 112 -15.07 -5.86 -18.05
C ALA A 112 -15.19 -6.15 -16.53
N VAL A 113 -14.13 -6.62 -15.87
CA VAL A 113 -14.14 -6.88 -14.42
C VAL A 113 -14.24 -5.56 -13.67
N ARG A 114 -15.10 -5.52 -12.67
CA ARG A 114 -15.33 -4.35 -11.83
C ARG A 114 -15.12 -4.71 -10.36
N PRO A 115 -14.68 -3.77 -9.53
CA PRO A 115 -14.65 -3.97 -8.11
C PRO A 115 -16.05 -4.22 -7.57
N ALA A 116 -16.14 -5.03 -6.54
CA ALA A 116 -17.38 -5.31 -5.82
C ALA A 116 -17.20 -4.99 -4.35
N THR A 117 -18.30 -4.90 -3.62
CA THR A 117 -18.26 -4.78 -2.17
C THR A 117 -17.57 -6.01 -1.57
N LEU A 118 -16.53 -5.76 -0.80
CA LEU A 118 -15.83 -6.78 -0.02
C LEU A 118 -16.52 -6.94 1.33
N THR A 119 -17.09 -8.12 1.57
CA THR A 119 -17.64 -8.44 2.88
C THR A 119 -16.54 -8.92 3.81
N SER A 120 -16.43 -8.29 4.97
CA SER A 120 -15.44 -8.68 5.98
C SER A 120 -15.75 -10.07 6.53
N VAL A 121 -14.74 -10.93 6.53
CA VAL A 121 -14.79 -12.24 7.22
C VAL A 121 -14.33 -12.15 8.68
N MET A 122 -13.79 -11.01 9.09
CA MET A 122 -13.34 -10.72 10.46
C MET A 122 -13.79 -9.32 10.89
N PRO A 123 -15.09 -9.15 11.27
CA PRO A 123 -15.64 -7.82 11.59
C PRO A 123 -14.97 -7.11 12.77
N THR A 124 -14.26 -7.85 13.62
CA THR A 124 -13.44 -7.28 14.70
C THR A 124 -12.21 -6.52 14.22
N LEU A 125 -11.73 -6.80 13.00
CA LEU A 125 -10.53 -6.21 12.42
C LEU A 125 -10.83 -5.28 11.25
N SER A 126 -11.85 -5.57 10.45
CA SER A 126 -12.17 -4.79 9.26
C SER A 126 -13.68 -4.61 9.07
N ASN A 127 -14.07 -3.54 8.42
CA ASN A 127 -15.44 -3.34 7.94
C ASN A 127 -15.62 -3.95 6.54
N ASN A 128 -16.90 -4.08 6.11
CA ASN A 128 -17.19 -4.20 4.68
C ASN A 128 -16.66 -2.97 3.96
N ALA A 129 -16.16 -3.15 2.75
CA ALA A 129 -15.62 -2.07 1.94
C ALA A 129 -16.26 -2.07 0.55
N ASP A 130 -16.86 -0.94 0.17
CA ASP A 130 -17.24 -0.68 -1.21
C ASP A 130 -16.08 0.05 -1.89
N LEU A 131 -15.37 -0.66 -2.75
CA LEU A 131 -14.23 -0.10 -3.47
C LEU A 131 -14.62 0.78 -4.66
N SER A 132 -15.89 0.77 -5.06
CA SER A 132 -16.38 1.64 -6.15
C SER A 132 -16.66 3.06 -5.68
N PHE A 133 -16.93 3.25 -4.39
CA PHE A 133 -17.37 4.53 -3.82
C PHE A 133 -18.60 5.11 -4.53
N GLY A 134 -19.46 4.23 -5.06
CA GLY A 134 -20.68 4.61 -5.78
C GLY A 134 -20.49 5.01 -7.24
N GLU A 135 -19.25 5.01 -7.76
CA GLU A 135 -18.92 5.37 -9.15
C GLU A 135 -18.22 4.21 -9.87
N PRO A 136 -18.34 4.12 -11.20
CA PRO A 136 -17.66 3.08 -11.96
C PRO A 136 -16.15 3.12 -11.76
N ALA A 137 -15.60 2.05 -11.19
CA ALA A 137 -14.17 1.86 -11.02
C ALA A 137 -13.69 0.65 -11.83
N THR A 138 -12.38 0.56 -12.03
CA THR A 138 -11.73 -0.56 -12.71
C THR A 138 -10.35 -0.82 -12.12
N PHE A 139 -9.62 -1.80 -12.67
CA PHE A 139 -8.29 -2.13 -12.17
C PHE A 139 -7.21 -1.82 -13.21
N GLY A 140 -6.18 -1.11 -12.78
CA GLY A 140 -4.92 -0.96 -13.46
C GLY A 140 -3.89 -2.00 -13.00
N LEU A 141 -2.61 -1.70 -13.16
CA LEU A 141 -1.54 -2.54 -12.60
C LEU A 141 -1.22 -2.07 -11.17
N GLY A 142 -1.74 -2.79 -10.18
CA GLY A 142 -1.56 -2.49 -8.77
C GLY A 142 -2.38 -1.31 -8.24
N LEU A 143 -3.34 -0.80 -9.01
CA LEU A 143 -4.18 0.35 -8.67
C LEU A 143 -5.64 0.04 -8.95
N LEU A 144 -6.51 0.52 -8.06
CA LEU A 144 -7.92 0.71 -8.33
C LEU A 144 -8.08 2.07 -9.01
N LEU A 145 -8.68 2.10 -10.19
CA LEU A 145 -8.80 3.30 -11.01
C LEU A 145 -10.22 3.87 -10.96
N HIS A 146 -10.30 5.20 -10.86
CA HIS A 146 -11.55 5.96 -10.86
C HIS A 146 -11.59 6.90 -12.06
N PRO A 147 -12.03 6.43 -13.24
CA PRO A 147 -11.98 7.22 -14.48
C PRO A 147 -12.78 8.53 -14.41
N GLN A 148 -13.90 8.52 -13.68
CA GLN A 148 -14.80 9.68 -13.55
C GLN A 148 -14.62 10.44 -12.24
N GLY A 149 -13.78 9.95 -11.35
CA GLY A 149 -13.64 10.51 -10.01
C GLY A 149 -14.82 10.18 -9.10
N VAL A 150 -14.93 10.92 -8.00
CA VAL A 150 -16.03 10.82 -7.02
C VAL A 150 -16.51 12.22 -6.66
N PRO A 151 -17.82 12.47 -6.65
CA PRO A 151 -18.34 13.80 -6.28
C PRO A 151 -17.84 14.26 -4.91
N ASN A 152 -17.32 15.48 -4.83
CA ASN A 152 -16.71 16.06 -3.63
C ASN A 152 -15.53 15.27 -3.03
N GLY A 153 -14.92 14.41 -3.81
CA GLY A 153 -13.77 13.61 -3.43
C GLY A 153 -12.67 13.66 -4.49
N ARG A 154 -12.15 12.49 -4.84
CA ARG A 154 -11.03 12.37 -5.79
C ARG A 154 -11.41 12.79 -7.22
N SER A 155 -10.44 13.34 -7.93
CA SER A 155 -10.58 13.71 -9.34
C SER A 155 -10.73 12.51 -10.25
N GLY A 156 -11.24 12.71 -11.45
CA GLY A 156 -11.21 11.70 -12.50
C GLY A 156 -9.78 11.31 -12.88
N ASN A 157 -9.62 10.08 -13.36
CA ASN A 157 -8.33 9.44 -13.66
C ASN A 157 -7.40 9.30 -12.44
N SER A 158 -7.95 9.22 -11.24
CA SER A 158 -7.17 8.93 -10.04
C SER A 158 -6.99 7.42 -9.83
N GLY A 159 -5.89 7.07 -9.18
CA GLY A 159 -5.57 5.72 -8.75
C GLY A 159 -5.54 5.63 -7.23
N SER A 160 -5.98 4.52 -6.67
CA SER A 160 -5.99 4.31 -5.22
C SER A 160 -5.79 2.85 -4.84
N TRP A 161 -5.51 2.60 -3.58
CA TRP A 161 -5.65 1.29 -2.97
C TRP A 161 -5.88 1.42 -1.47
N ALA A 162 -6.34 0.34 -0.87
CA ALA A 162 -6.57 0.26 0.55
C ALA A 162 -5.96 -1.03 1.13
N GLY A 163 -5.60 -0.98 2.39
CA GLY A 163 -5.08 -2.11 3.15
C GLY A 163 -5.82 -2.30 4.47
N LEU A 164 -5.38 -3.29 5.24
CA LEU A 164 -5.85 -3.50 6.60
C LEU A 164 -5.49 -2.30 7.49
N PHE A 165 -6.13 -2.23 8.67
CA PHE A 165 -5.89 -1.20 9.70
C PHE A 165 -6.17 0.23 9.25
N ASN A 166 -7.14 0.39 8.34
CA ASN A 166 -7.57 1.69 7.85
C ASN A 166 -6.46 2.48 7.13
N SER A 167 -5.56 1.78 6.47
CA SER A 167 -4.55 2.38 5.61
C SER A 167 -5.06 2.46 4.16
N TYR A 168 -4.86 3.60 3.53
CA TYR A 168 -5.22 3.81 2.11
C TYR A 168 -4.39 4.95 1.52
N TYR A 169 -4.36 4.99 0.20
CA TYR A 169 -3.80 6.11 -0.59
C TYR A 169 -4.64 6.38 -1.84
N GLU A 170 -4.53 7.58 -2.33
CA GLU A 170 -5.11 8.07 -3.58
C GLU A 170 -4.30 9.21 -4.17
#